data_dae67ac555e1394dd931379c5107426c
#
_entry.id   dae67ac555e1394dd931379c5107426c
#
_cell.length_a   1.000
_cell.length_b   1.000
_cell.length_c   1.000
_cell.angle_alpha   90.00
_cell.angle_beta   90.00
_cell.angle_gamma   90.00
#
_symmetry.space_group_name_H-M   'P 1'
#
loop_
_entity.id
_entity.type
_entity.pdbx_description
1 polymer ?
#
loop_
_entity_poly.entity_id
_entity_poly.type
_entity_poly.pdbx_seq_one_letter_code
_entity_poly.pdbx_strand_id
1 'polypeptide(L)'
;MIEVCNITKRYGHLTAIDRVTFRVEKGEVLAFLGPNGAGKTTTMRILTSFIPATEGTAHVAGFDCAEQPDEVKKRIGYLPETPPVYQELTVAEYLGFVGKLRGLSGTGLTQALERVTERLSLGTVRQRLIANLSRCYRQRVGLAQALIHDPPVLILDEPTVGLDPKQIIEIRELIKSLAGSHSVILSTHILPEATAVCQRVVIINGGRIVAEDTPDQLSARLRKSEKISVTLKAPPVNLAERFREVPGIEHVLTTADPHTVLIECALGRDIREDVARFAVGQNWGLLEMKPVSMTLEDVFLKLTQREDEPPKSNDTTPGEHH
;
A
#
# COMPACT_ATOMS: atom_id res chain seq x y z
N MET A 1 -5.88 16.95 -7.22
CA MET A 1 -7.22 16.70 -6.60
C MET A 1 -7.14 16.67 -5.08
N ILE A 2 -6.10 16.08 -4.53
CA ILE A 2 -5.77 16.16 -3.09
C ILE A 2 -4.37 16.75 -2.98
N GLU A 3 -4.19 17.69 -2.06
CA GLU A 3 -2.91 18.35 -1.80
C GLU A 3 -2.65 18.34 -0.30
N VAL A 4 -1.51 17.82 0.10
CA VAL A 4 -1.07 17.70 1.49
C VAL A 4 0.28 18.36 1.63
N CYS A 5 0.37 19.38 2.47
CA CYS A 5 1.56 20.19 2.65
C CYS A 5 2.02 20.16 4.11
N ASN A 6 3.11 19.45 4.37
CA ASN A 6 3.80 19.41 5.67
C ASN A 6 2.87 19.11 6.86
N ILE A 7 1.86 18.26 6.70
CA ILE A 7 0.96 17.95 7.82
C ILE A 7 1.70 17.20 8.92
N THR A 8 1.50 17.67 10.14
CA THR A 8 1.99 17.03 11.36
C THR A 8 0.81 16.80 12.31
N LYS A 9 0.77 15.64 12.95
CA LYS A 9 -0.22 15.34 13.99
C LYS A 9 0.47 14.82 15.24
N ARG A 10 0.23 15.52 16.34
CA ARG A 10 0.70 15.13 17.68
C ARG A 10 -0.47 14.79 18.58
N TYR A 11 -0.31 13.77 19.39
CA TYR A 11 -1.21 13.37 20.47
C TYR A 11 -0.39 13.41 21.78
N GLY A 12 -0.45 14.53 22.49
CA GLY A 12 0.44 14.78 23.61
C GLY A 12 1.92 14.71 23.19
N HIS A 13 2.68 13.76 23.72
CA HIS A 13 4.10 13.56 23.37
C HIS A 13 4.32 12.68 22.14
N LEU A 14 3.28 11.97 21.67
CA LEU A 14 3.38 11.10 20.52
C LEU A 14 3.17 11.88 19.22
N THR A 15 4.15 11.87 18.32
CA THR A 15 4.02 12.36 16.96
C THR A 15 3.58 11.21 16.06
N ALA A 16 2.31 11.20 15.64
CA ALA A 16 1.75 10.15 14.81
C ALA A 16 2.11 10.31 13.33
N ILE A 17 2.21 11.56 12.84
CA ILE A 17 2.74 11.92 11.52
C ILE A 17 3.57 13.20 11.64
N ASP A 18 4.64 13.30 10.87
CA ASP A 18 5.61 14.40 10.90
C ASP A 18 5.91 14.89 9.49
N ARG A 19 5.47 16.13 9.18
CA ARG A 19 5.71 16.85 7.92
C ARG A 19 5.42 16.05 6.66
N VAL A 20 4.31 15.30 6.67
CA VAL A 20 3.86 14.51 5.52
C VAL A 20 3.42 15.44 4.40
N THR A 21 3.98 15.27 3.20
CA THR A 21 3.68 16.05 1.99
C THR A 21 3.53 15.11 0.80
N PHE A 22 2.38 15.14 0.14
CA PHE A 22 2.12 14.42 -1.12
C PHE A 22 0.90 15.04 -1.83
N ARG A 23 0.67 14.60 -3.07
CA ARG A 23 -0.51 15.02 -3.84
C ARG A 23 -1.13 13.84 -4.56
N VAL A 24 -2.42 13.96 -4.90
CA VAL A 24 -3.14 13.00 -5.75
C VAL A 24 -3.75 13.76 -6.91
N GLU A 25 -3.48 13.32 -8.10
CA GLU A 25 -4.00 13.92 -9.32
C GLU A 25 -5.47 13.53 -9.56
N LYS A 26 -6.16 14.24 -10.44
CA LYS A 26 -7.54 13.91 -10.79
C LYS A 26 -7.60 12.56 -11.51
N GLY A 27 -8.44 11.66 -11.03
CA GLY A 27 -8.62 10.31 -11.61
C GLY A 27 -7.51 9.32 -11.26
N GLU A 28 -6.53 9.71 -10.43
CA GLU A 28 -5.43 8.85 -9.98
C GLU A 28 -5.89 7.93 -8.86
N VAL A 29 -5.36 6.69 -8.86
CA VAL A 29 -5.40 5.77 -7.72
C VAL A 29 -4.02 5.74 -7.09
N LEU A 30 -3.90 6.32 -5.89
CA LEU A 30 -2.67 6.35 -5.08
C LEU A 30 -2.76 5.31 -3.96
N ALA A 31 -1.73 4.47 -3.83
CA ALA A 31 -1.57 3.65 -2.62
C ALA A 31 -0.79 4.40 -1.54
N PHE A 32 -1.31 4.36 -0.33
CA PHE A 32 -0.63 4.87 0.87
C PHE A 32 -0.21 3.65 1.71
N LEU A 33 1.03 3.20 1.50
CA LEU A 33 1.57 1.95 2.01
C LEU A 33 2.41 2.17 3.27
N GLY A 34 2.27 1.32 4.27
CA GLY A 34 3.11 1.36 5.47
C GLY A 34 2.73 0.30 6.49
N PRO A 35 3.61 -0.02 7.45
CA PRO A 35 3.31 -0.94 8.53
C PRO A 35 2.20 -0.41 9.44
N ASN A 36 1.71 -1.27 10.34
CA ASN A 36 0.74 -0.84 11.35
C ASN A 36 1.40 0.20 12.28
N GLY A 37 0.65 1.26 12.62
CA GLY A 37 1.18 2.37 13.41
C GLY A 37 2.01 3.42 12.63
N ALA A 38 2.27 3.23 11.33
CA ALA A 38 3.04 4.18 10.53
C ALA A 38 2.39 5.55 10.29
N GLY A 39 1.11 5.74 10.68
CA GLY A 39 0.39 7.01 10.49
C GLY A 39 -0.66 7.01 9.38
N LYS A 40 -0.90 5.88 8.68
CA LYS A 40 -1.87 5.76 7.57
C LYS A 40 -3.26 6.27 7.94
N THR A 41 -3.90 5.63 8.92
CA THR A 41 -5.25 6.00 9.38
C THR A 41 -5.32 7.42 9.92
N THR A 42 -4.26 7.92 10.58
CA THR A 42 -4.18 9.32 11.03
C THR A 42 -4.23 10.27 9.84
N THR A 43 -3.48 9.98 8.79
CA THR A 43 -3.51 10.76 7.54
C THR A 43 -4.89 10.73 6.90
N MET A 44 -5.51 9.53 6.77
CA MET A 44 -6.88 9.40 6.22
C MET A 44 -7.90 10.21 7.02
N ARG A 45 -7.82 10.20 8.36
CA ARG A 45 -8.71 10.99 9.23
C ARG A 45 -8.55 12.49 9.06
N ILE A 46 -7.35 13.00 8.76
CA ILE A 46 -7.14 14.42 8.45
C ILE A 46 -7.78 14.76 7.11
N LEU A 47 -7.54 13.96 6.07
CA LEU A 47 -8.11 14.18 4.73
C LEU A 47 -9.63 14.11 4.69
N THR A 48 -10.23 13.33 5.60
CA THR A 48 -11.70 13.24 5.75
C THR A 48 -12.29 14.31 6.65
N SER A 49 -11.47 15.26 7.11
CA SER A 49 -11.88 16.30 8.09
C SER A 49 -12.48 15.71 9.38
N PHE A 50 -12.04 14.51 9.76
CA PHE A 50 -12.47 13.86 11.01
C PHE A 50 -11.66 14.39 12.21
N ILE A 51 -10.38 14.68 12.01
CA ILE A 51 -9.50 15.35 12.98
C ILE A 51 -8.68 16.43 12.26
N PRO A 52 -8.38 17.58 12.89
CA PRO A 52 -7.48 18.58 12.32
C PRO A 52 -6.02 18.11 12.42
N ALA A 53 -5.18 18.57 11.49
CA ALA A 53 -3.72 18.53 11.65
C ALA A 53 -3.29 19.42 12.82
N THR A 54 -2.12 19.14 13.43
CA THR A 54 -1.50 20.05 14.42
C THR A 54 -0.74 21.16 13.71
N GLU A 55 -0.11 20.84 12.57
CA GLU A 55 0.62 21.79 11.72
C GLU A 55 0.43 21.39 10.25
N GLY A 56 0.67 22.32 9.35
CA GLY A 56 0.52 22.11 7.91
C GLY A 56 -0.92 22.19 7.42
N THR A 57 -1.15 21.97 6.13
CA THR A 57 -2.46 22.11 5.48
C THR A 57 -2.78 20.90 4.60
N ALA A 58 -4.05 20.58 4.50
CA ALA A 58 -4.56 19.55 3.59
C ALA A 58 -5.79 20.08 2.85
N HIS A 59 -5.80 19.91 1.53
CA HIS A 59 -6.91 20.31 0.67
C HIS A 59 -7.44 19.10 -0.09
N VAL A 60 -8.76 18.99 -0.18
CA VAL A 60 -9.45 17.96 -0.95
C VAL A 60 -10.47 18.62 -1.86
N ALA A 61 -10.36 18.33 -3.15
CA ALA A 61 -11.20 18.95 -4.20
C ALA A 61 -11.21 20.51 -4.15
N GLY A 62 -10.07 21.11 -3.76
CA GLY A 62 -9.90 22.56 -3.64
C GLY A 62 -10.34 23.17 -2.32
N PHE A 63 -10.83 22.37 -1.34
CA PHE A 63 -11.32 22.85 -0.05
C PHE A 63 -10.36 22.44 1.07
N ASP A 64 -10.07 23.36 1.99
CA ASP A 64 -9.25 23.09 3.17
C ASP A 64 -9.97 22.16 4.15
N CYS A 65 -9.27 21.10 4.59
CA CYS A 65 -9.85 20.08 5.47
C CYS A 65 -10.16 20.59 6.88
N ALA A 66 -9.47 21.62 7.36
CA ALA A 66 -9.69 22.20 8.69
C ALA A 66 -10.71 23.34 8.66
N GLU A 67 -10.63 24.22 7.67
CA GLU A 67 -11.46 25.42 7.59
C GLU A 67 -12.82 25.16 6.92
N GLN A 68 -12.89 24.21 5.99
CA GLN A 68 -14.07 23.93 5.17
C GLN A 68 -14.50 22.46 5.24
N PRO A 69 -14.65 21.86 6.45
CA PRO A 69 -14.88 20.43 6.62
C PRO A 69 -16.17 19.93 5.95
N ASP A 70 -17.22 20.73 5.92
CA ASP A 70 -18.50 20.34 5.31
C ASP A 70 -18.41 20.29 3.79
N GLU A 71 -17.65 21.18 3.16
CA GLU A 71 -17.41 21.15 1.72
C GLU A 71 -16.54 19.95 1.32
N VAL A 72 -15.55 19.60 2.13
CA VAL A 72 -14.75 18.38 1.96
C VAL A 72 -15.63 17.15 2.09
N LYS A 73 -16.44 17.03 3.16
CA LYS A 73 -17.32 15.87 3.40
C LYS A 73 -18.34 15.63 2.30
N LYS A 74 -18.84 16.68 1.64
CA LYS A 74 -19.74 16.55 0.47
C LYS A 74 -19.05 15.92 -0.74
N ARG A 75 -17.72 16.06 -0.86
CA ARG A 75 -16.93 15.66 -2.04
C ARG A 75 -16.12 14.39 -1.84
N ILE A 76 -16.19 13.79 -0.66
CA ILE A 76 -15.49 12.55 -0.36
C ILE A 76 -16.46 11.41 -0.09
N GLY A 77 -16.08 10.22 -0.57
CA GLY A 77 -16.54 8.95 -0.05
C GLY A 77 -15.47 8.34 0.85
N TYR A 78 -15.84 7.97 2.04
CA TYR A 78 -14.90 7.40 3.00
C TYR A 78 -15.32 6.00 3.44
N LEU A 79 -14.41 5.05 3.32
CA LEU A 79 -14.50 3.71 3.88
C LEU A 79 -13.41 3.57 4.94
N PRO A 80 -13.72 3.60 6.23
CA PRO A 80 -12.77 3.23 7.28
C PRO A 80 -12.53 1.72 7.29
N GLU A 81 -11.46 1.26 7.93
CA GLU A 81 -11.08 -0.15 8.09
C GLU A 81 -12.25 -1.02 8.59
N THR A 82 -13.02 -0.50 9.55
CA THR A 82 -14.27 -1.12 9.99
C THR A 82 -15.44 -0.25 9.53
N PRO A 83 -16.26 -0.69 8.55
CA PRO A 83 -17.40 0.08 8.08
C PRO A 83 -18.41 0.37 9.20
N PRO A 84 -18.80 1.64 9.42
CA PRO A 84 -19.74 2.03 10.49
C PRO A 84 -21.18 1.78 10.03
N VAL A 85 -21.55 0.52 9.84
CA VAL A 85 -22.88 0.12 9.34
C VAL A 85 -23.86 -0.14 10.49
N TYR A 86 -25.13 0.20 10.31
CA TYR A 86 -26.21 -0.09 11.26
C TYR A 86 -26.69 -1.53 11.06
N GLN A 87 -26.36 -2.38 12.01
CA GLN A 87 -26.57 -3.83 11.88
C GLN A 87 -28.05 -4.23 11.91
N GLU A 88 -28.90 -3.43 12.52
CA GLU A 88 -30.36 -3.59 12.64
C GLU A 88 -31.14 -3.19 11.38
N LEU A 89 -30.49 -2.55 10.42
CA LEU A 89 -31.10 -2.16 9.14
C LEU A 89 -30.80 -3.21 8.06
N THR A 90 -31.69 -3.30 7.08
CA THR A 90 -31.40 -3.99 5.83
C THR A 90 -30.42 -3.16 5.00
N VAL A 91 -29.76 -3.79 4.02
CA VAL A 91 -28.86 -3.09 3.09
C VAL A 91 -29.58 -1.93 2.38
N ALA A 92 -30.82 -2.17 1.91
CA ALA A 92 -31.59 -1.13 1.23
C ALA A 92 -31.96 0.05 2.13
N GLU A 93 -32.38 -0.22 3.37
CA GLU A 93 -32.71 0.81 4.34
C GLU A 93 -31.50 1.64 4.71
N TYR A 94 -30.36 0.98 5.01
CA TYR A 94 -29.12 1.65 5.34
C TYR A 94 -28.60 2.55 4.21
N LEU A 95 -28.52 2.02 2.97
CA LEU A 95 -28.06 2.80 1.83
C LEU A 95 -29.05 3.94 1.49
N GLY A 96 -30.36 3.70 1.65
CA GLY A 96 -31.39 4.74 1.51
C GLY A 96 -31.22 5.85 2.54
N PHE A 97 -30.93 5.51 3.79
CA PHE A 97 -30.64 6.46 4.86
C PHE A 97 -29.40 7.30 4.55
N VAL A 98 -28.28 6.64 4.17
CA VAL A 98 -27.03 7.33 3.82
C VAL A 98 -27.22 8.24 2.60
N GLY A 99 -27.94 7.79 1.56
CA GLY A 99 -28.25 8.62 0.39
C GLY A 99 -28.98 9.89 0.76
N LYS A 100 -29.99 9.79 1.64
CA LYS A 100 -30.72 10.97 2.16
C LYS A 100 -29.82 11.92 2.94
N LEU A 101 -28.93 11.39 3.81
CA LEU A 101 -27.94 12.20 4.52
C LEU A 101 -26.99 12.93 3.56
N ARG A 102 -26.71 12.36 2.40
CA ARG A 102 -25.91 12.97 1.32
C ARG A 102 -26.71 13.91 0.42
N GLY A 103 -27.98 14.22 0.76
CA GLY A 103 -28.83 15.14 0.04
C GLY A 103 -29.57 14.55 -1.17
N LEU A 104 -29.51 13.22 -1.36
CA LEU A 104 -30.22 12.55 -2.43
C LEU A 104 -31.70 12.38 -2.06
N SER A 105 -32.61 12.58 -3.03
CA SER A 105 -34.06 12.41 -2.84
C SER A 105 -34.76 11.95 -4.13
N GLY A 106 -35.98 11.48 -4.00
CA GLY A 106 -36.82 11.12 -5.13
C GLY A 106 -36.18 10.14 -6.11
N THR A 107 -36.27 10.40 -7.38
CA THR A 107 -35.73 9.57 -8.47
C THR A 107 -34.21 9.49 -8.42
N GLY A 108 -33.51 10.56 -8.00
CA GLY A 108 -32.05 10.57 -7.85
C GLY A 108 -31.56 9.58 -6.80
N LEU A 109 -32.26 9.45 -5.67
CA LEU A 109 -31.95 8.45 -4.65
C LEU A 109 -32.17 7.03 -5.18
N THR A 110 -33.29 6.78 -5.88
CA THR A 110 -33.59 5.46 -6.46
C THR A 110 -32.49 5.04 -7.44
N GLN A 111 -32.13 5.91 -8.38
CA GLN A 111 -31.08 5.65 -9.35
C GLN A 111 -29.69 5.41 -8.68
N ALA A 112 -29.37 6.20 -7.65
CA ALA A 112 -28.14 6.01 -6.90
C ALA A 112 -28.10 4.65 -6.18
N LEU A 113 -29.22 4.24 -5.58
CA LEU A 113 -29.35 2.92 -4.93
C LEU A 113 -29.19 1.77 -5.93
N GLU A 114 -29.83 1.86 -7.09
CA GLU A 114 -29.70 0.85 -8.15
C GLU A 114 -28.24 0.75 -8.63
N ARG A 115 -27.63 1.89 -8.97
CA ARG A 115 -26.23 1.97 -9.43
C ARG A 115 -25.26 1.31 -8.45
N VAL A 116 -25.32 1.66 -7.15
CA VAL A 116 -24.36 1.09 -6.18
C VAL A 116 -24.68 -0.37 -5.85
N THR A 117 -25.95 -0.76 -5.86
CA THR A 117 -26.38 -2.15 -5.64
C THR A 117 -25.88 -3.06 -6.76
N GLU A 118 -25.97 -2.63 -8.00
CA GLU A 118 -25.47 -3.35 -9.17
C GLU A 118 -23.93 -3.41 -9.16
N ARG A 119 -23.28 -2.24 -9.05
CA ARG A 119 -21.81 -2.12 -9.11
C ARG A 119 -21.11 -2.95 -8.05
N LEU A 120 -21.71 -3.12 -6.86
CA LEU A 120 -21.15 -3.84 -5.73
C LEU A 120 -21.75 -5.24 -5.53
N SER A 121 -22.56 -5.71 -6.50
CA SER A 121 -23.20 -7.04 -6.48
C SER A 121 -23.98 -7.30 -5.18
N LEU A 122 -24.72 -6.29 -4.70
CA LEU A 122 -25.52 -6.34 -3.47
C LEU A 122 -26.97 -6.80 -3.72
N GLY A 123 -27.37 -7.06 -4.96
CA GLY A 123 -28.74 -7.38 -5.33
C GLY A 123 -29.36 -8.53 -4.54
N THR A 124 -28.61 -9.64 -4.37
CA THR A 124 -29.06 -10.85 -3.67
C THR A 124 -29.24 -10.67 -2.15
N VAL A 125 -28.59 -9.64 -1.58
CA VAL A 125 -28.62 -9.37 -0.13
C VAL A 125 -29.32 -8.07 0.21
N ARG A 126 -29.89 -7.37 -0.76
CA ARG A 126 -30.51 -6.03 -0.63
C ARG A 126 -31.52 -5.94 0.53
N GLN A 127 -32.30 -6.99 0.74
CA GLN A 127 -33.34 -7.06 1.76
C GLN A 127 -32.89 -7.79 3.04
N ARG A 128 -31.63 -8.20 3.13
CA ARG A 128 -31.10 -8.85 4.33
C ARG A 128 -30.66 -7.81 5.36
N LEU A 129 -30.84 -8.14 6.65
CA LEU A 129 -30.25 -7.38 7.75
C LEU A 129 -28.73 -7.41 7.65
N ILE A 130 -28.08 -6.27 7.87
CA ILE A 130 -26.62 -6.13 7.82
C ILE A 130 -25.95 -7.02 8.86
N ALA A 131 -26.57 -7.22 10.03
CA ALA A 131 -26.12 -8.17 11.04
C ALA A 131 -25.85 -9.57 10.49
N ASN A 132 -26.70 -10.03 9.55
CA ASN A 132 -26.69 -11.37 8.97
C ASN A 132 -25.76 -11.49 7.73
N LEU A 133 -24.98 -10.46 7.42
CA LEU A 133 -24.05 -10.47 6.30
C LEU A 133 -22.68 -11.00 6.72
N SER A 134 -22.01 -11.67 5.78
CA SER A 134 -20.57 -11.97 5.90
C SER A 134 -19.75 -10.67 5.99
N ARG A 135 -18.52 -10.76 6.47
CA ARG A 135 -17.59 -9.63 6.52
C ARG A 135 -17.40 -8.97 5.14
N CYS A 136 -17.28 -9.79 4.09
CA CYS A 136 -17.17 -9.31 2.72
C CYS A 136 -18.38 -8.47 2.29
N TYR A 137 -19.59 -8.95 2.53
CA TYR A 137 -20.78 -8.18 2.18
C TYR A 137 -20.89 -6.90 3.01
N ARG A 138 -20.50 -6.89 4.27
CA ARG A 138 -20.43 -5.65 5.07
C ARG A 138 -19.42 -4.67 4.50
N GLN A 139 -18.27 -5.15 4.01
CA GLN A 139 -17.28 -4.32 3.32
C GLN A 139 -17.84 -3.72 2.02
N ARG A 140 -18.55 -4.51 1.21
CA ARG A 140 -19.23 -4.01 0.01
C ARG A 140 -20.34 -2.99 0.34
N VAL A 141 -21.07 -3.17 1.43
CA VAL A 141 -22.04 -2.16 1.91
C VAL A 141 -21.32 -0.88 2.32
N GLY A 142 -20.18 -0.98 3.00
CA GLY A 142 -19.32 0.17 3.33
C GLY A 142 -18.78 0.91 2.10
N LEU A 143 -18.40 0.18 1.04
CA LEU A 143 -18.03 0.78 -0.25
C LEU A 143 -19.24 1.42 -0.93
N ALA A 144 -20.42 0.78 -0.88
CA ALA A 144 -21.65 1.35 -1.45
C ALA A 144 -22.02 2.68 -0.79
N GLN A 145 -21.91 2.77 0.54
CA GLN A 145 -22.13 4.01 1.27
C GLN A 145 -21.14 5.12 0.88
N ALA A 146 -19.89 4.77 0.61
CA ALA A 146 -18.90 5.74 0.16
C ALA A 146 -19.15 6.24 -1.26
N LEU A 147 -19.74 5.40 -2.13
CA LEU A 147 -20.01 5.68 -3.55
C LEU A 147 -21.39 6.24 -3.85
N ILE A 148 -22.35 6.18 -2.93
CA ILE A 148 -23.77 6.43 -3.23
C ILE A 148 -24.05 7.81 -3.81
N HIS A 149 -23.31 8.84 -3.38
CA HIS A 149 -23.46 10.22 -3.83
C HIS A 149 -22.46 10.61 -4.94
N ASP A 150 -21.77 9.60 -5.53
CA ASP A 150 -20.85 9.76 -6.65
C ASP A 150 -19.75 10.81 -6.41
N PRO A 151 -18.97 10.70 -5.32
CA PRO A 151 -18.01 11.73 -4.93
C PRO A 151 -16.79 11.75 -5.86
N PRO A 152 -16.19 12.92 -6.15
CA PRO A 152 -14.97 13.00 -6.96
C PRO A 152 -13.73 12.36 -6.29
N VAL A 153 -13.75 12.21 -4.97
CA VAL A 153 -12.63 11.65 -4.18
C VAL A 153 -13.10 10.48 -3.32
N LEU A 154 -12.34 9.39 -3.32
CA LEU A 154 -12.56 8.23 -2.47
C LEU A 154 -11.35 8.02 -1.57
N ILE A 155 -11.60 7.83 -0.29
CA ILE A 155 -10.59 7.49 0.71
C ILE A 155 -10.95 6.13 1.29
N LEU A 156 -10.11 5.13 1.03
CA LEU A 156 -10.35 3.74 1.40
C LEU A 156 -9.26 3.28 2.37
N ASP A 157 -9.63 3.08 3.63
CA ASP A 157 -8.69 2.67 4.67
C ASP A 157 -8.75 1.15 4.85
N GLU A 158 -7.70 0.44 4.42
CA GLU A 158 -7.55 -1.02 4.49
C GLU A 158 -8.76 -1.80 3.93
N PRO A 159 -9.23 -1.54 2.70
CA PRO A 159 -10.52 -2.05 2.19
C PRO A 159 -10.59 -3.57 2.02
N THR A 160 -9.46 -4.26 2.06
CA THR A 160 -9.34 -5.71 1.82
C THR A 160 -9.07 -6.52 3.10
N VAL A 161 -8.89 -5.85 4.24
CA VAL A 161 -8.57 -6.51 5.51
C VAL A 161 -9.63 -7.54 5.91
N GLY A 162 -9.17 -8.79 6.12
CA GLY A 162 -10.01 -9.90 6.58
C GLY A 162 -10.96 -10.46 5.53
N LEU A 163 -10.67 -10.22 4.25
CA LEU A 163 -11.32 -10.87 3.12
C LEU A 163 -10.50 -12.10 2.67
N ASP A 164 -11.17 -13.06 2.05
CA ASP A 164 -10.49 -14.19 1.42
C ASP A 164 -9.85 -13.79 0.06
N PRO A 165 -8.92 -14.58 -0.48
CA PRO A 165 -8.20 -14.24 -1.71
C PRO A 165 -9.09 -13.92 -2.92
N LYS A 166 -10.21 -14.62 -3.07
CA LYS A 166 -11.16 -14.37 -4.16
C LYS A 166 -11.82 -13.00 -4.01
N GLN A 167 -12.25 -12.69 -2.79
CA GLN A 167 -12.90 -11.43 -2.47
C GLN A 167 -11.95 -10.23 -2.62
N ILE A 168 -10.66 -10.42 -2.28
CA ILE A 168 -9.62 -9.41 -2.50
C ILE A 168 -9.51 -9.06 -3.98
N ILE A 169 -9.52 -10.08 -4.87
CA ILE A 169 -9.47 -9.86 -6.32
C ILE A 169 -10.69 -9.04 -6.78
N GLU A 170 -11.89 -9.38 -6.31
CA GLU A 170 -13.13 -8.68 -6.68
C GLU A 170 -13.11 -7.20 -6.24
N ILE A 171 -12.63 -6.91 -5.03
CA ILE A 171 -12.50 -5.52 -4.54
C ILE A 171 -11.43 -4.76 -5.32
N ARG A 172 -10.30 -5.40 -5.66
CA ARG A 172 -9.25 -4.78 -6.49
C ARG A 172 -9.77 -4.39 -7.87
N GLU A 173 -10.49 -5.28 -8.55
CA GLU A 173 -11.08 -4.98 -9.86
C GLU A 173 -12.12 -3.85 -9.77
N LEU A 174 -12.91 -3.82 -8.69
CA LEU A 174 -13.79 -2.71 -8.42
C LEU A 174 -13.02 -1.38 -8.30
N ILE A 175 -11.97 -1.33 -7.44
CA ILE A 175 -11.18 -0.11 -7.25
C ILE A 175 -10.52 0.32 -8.56
N LYS A 176 -9.99 -0.60 -9.37
CA LYS A 176 -9.47 -0.30 -10.71
C LYS A 176 -10.54 0.35 -11.60
N SER A 177 -11.78 -0.16 -11.55
CA SER A 177 -12.88 0.38 -12.35
C SER A 177 -13.30 1.80 -11.94
N LEU A 178 -12.86 2.29 -10.78
CA LEU A 178 -13.09 3.65 -10.30
C LEU A 178 -12.06 4.65 -10.84
N ALA A 179 -10.87 4.17 -11.26
CA ALA A 179 -9.82 5.00 -11.85
C ALA A 179 -10.34 5.81 -13.04
N GLY A 180 -9.84 7.03 -13.18
CA GLY A 180 -10.26 7.99 -14.20
C GLY A 180 -11.53 8.75 -13.85
N SER A 181 -12.57 8.10 -13.28
CA SER A 181 -13.81 8.76 -12.84
C SER A 181 -13.69 9.34 -11.42
N HIS A 182 -12.96 8.69 -10.54
CA HIS A 182 -12.71 9.13 -9.18
C HIS A 182 -11.21 9.21 -8.91
N SER A 183 -10.79 10.14 -8.04
CA SER A 183 -9.45 10.11 -7.45
C SER A 183 -9.51 9.29 -6.18
N VAL A 184 -8.64 8.28 -6.06
CA VAL A 184 -8.71 7.31 -4.97
C VAL A 184 -7.42 7.31 -4.17
N ILE A 185 -7.53 7.42 -2.84
CA ILE A 185 -6.45 7.02 -1.92
C ILE A 185 -6.83 5.68 -1.30
N LEU A 186 -5.94 4.72 -1.45
CA LEU A 186 -6.04 3.40 -0.86
C LEU A 186 -4.95 3.23 0.19
N SER A 187 -5.30 3.15 1.49
CA SER A 187 -4.33 2.73 2.50
C SER A 187 -4.24 1.21 2.56
N THR A 188 -3.03 0.70 2.69
CA THR A 188 -2.79 -0.74 2.89
C THR A 188 -1.42 -0.98 3.52
N HIS A 189 -1.25 -2.10 4.17
CA HIS A 189 0.05 -2.62 4.61
C HIS A 189 0.52 -3.78 3.72
N ILE A 190 -0.27 -4.15 2.70
CA ILE A 190 -0.04 -5.29 1.80
C ILE A 190 0.40 -4.77 0.44
N LEU A 191 1.69 -4.92 0.14
CA LEU A 191 2.29 -4.38 -1.07
C LEU A 191 1.69 -4.95 -2.38
N PRO A 192 1.44 -6.28 -2.54
CA PRO A 192 0.76 -6.82 -3.71
C PRO A 192 -0.62 -6.20 -3.99
N GLU A 193 -1.26 -5.65 -2.97
CA GLU A 193 -2.52 -4.92 -3.16
C GLU A 193 -2.30 -3.56 -3.77
N ALA A 194 -1.32 -2.82 -3.24
CA ALA A 194 -0.94 -1.52 -3.76
C ALA A 194 -0.53 -1.60 -5.23
N THR A 195 0.36 -2.52 -5.57
CA THR A 195 0.91 -2.67 -6.92
C THR A 195 -0.10 -3.15 -7.95
N ALA A 196 -1.08 -3.95 -7.52
CA ALA A 196 -2.10 -4.47 -8.41
C ALA A 196 -3.12 -3.43 -8.88
N VAL A 197 -3.28 -2.31 -8.16
CA VAL A 197 -4.39 -1.36 -8.36
C VAL A 197 -3.92 0.05 -8.65
N CYS A 198 -2.76 0.48 -8.11
CA CYS A 198 -2.36 1.88 -8.05
C CYS A 198 -1.34 2.25 -9.12
N GLN A 199 -1.44 3.49 -9.63
CA GLN A 199 -0.46 4.06 -10.54
C GLN A 199 0.78 4.55 -9.80
N ARG A 200 0.62 4.98 -8.54
CA ARG A 200 1.70 5.50 -7.69
C ARG A 200 1.52 5.04 -6.25
N VAL A 201 2.65 4.86 -5.58
CA VAL A 201 2.72 4.39 -4.19
C VAL A 201 3.49 5.43 -3.37
N VAL A 202 2.92 5.83 -2.26
CA VAL A 202 3.58 6.59 -1.19
C VAL A 202 3.83 5.62 -0.04
N ILE A 203 5.08 5.47 0.37
CA ILE A 203 5.46 4.62 1.50
C ILE A 203 5.67 5.50 2.72
N ILE A 204 4.93 5.21 3.80
CA ILE A 204 5.07 5.89 5.09
C ILE A 204 5.64 4.93 6.14
N ASN A 205 6.61 5.40 6.92
CA ASN A 205 7.15 4.70 8.08
C ASN A 205 7.45 5.72 9.19
N GLY A 206 7.22 5.34 10.47
CA GLY A 206 7.48 6.23 11.61
C GLY A 206 6.83 7.61 11.50
N GLY A 207 5.67 7.72 10.83
CA GLY A 207 4.99 9.00 10.61
C GLY A 207 5.53 9.86 9.47
N ARG A 208 6.54 9.40 8.70
CA ARG A 208 7.18 10.15 7.61
C ARG A 208 7.07 9.42 6.28
N ILE A 209 7.00 10.17 5.19
CA ILE A 209 7.13 9.58 3.85
C ILE A 209 8.59 9.22 3.62
N VAL A 210 8.84 7.93 3.35
CA VAL A 210 10.18 7.39 3.08
C VAL A 210 10.44 7.15 1.60
N ALA A 211 9.38 6.99 0.80
CA ALA A 211 9.48 6.89 -0.66
C ALA A 211 8.15 7.23 -1.33
N GLU A 212 8.23 7.76 -2.55
CA GLU A 212 7.09 8.03 -3.41
C GLU A 212 7.52 7.83 -4.86
N ASP A 213 6.86 6.91 -5.57
CA ASP A 213 7.09 6.68 -7.01
C ASP A 213 6.06 5.69 -7.60
N THR A 214 6.17 5.39 -8.89
CA THR A 214 5.47 4.25 -9.49
C THR A 214 6.03 2.93 -8.94
N PRO A 215 5.25 1.84 -8.90
CA PRO A 215 5.73 0.53 -8.46
C PRO A 215 7.02 0.08 -9.17
N ASP A 216 7.09 0.29 -10.48
CA ASP A 216 8.25 -0.10 -11.30
C ASP A 216 9.50 0.72 -10.97
N GLN A 217 9.35 2.04 -10.76
CA GLN A 217 10.45 2.92 -10.41
C GLN A 217 10.96 2.68 -8.99
N LEU A 218 10.06 2.40 -8.02
CA LEU A 218 10.46 2.00 -6.67
C LEU A 218 11.31 0.72 -6.71
N SER A 219 10.89 -0.27 -7.51
CA SER A 219 11.65 -1.50 -7.71
C SER A 219 13.03 -1.23 -8.36
N ALA A 220 13.07 -0.33 -9.35
CA ALA A 220 14.30 0.01 -10.06
C ALA A 220 15.31 0.79 -9.19
N ARG A 221 14.85 1.80 -8.42
CA ARG A 221 15.70 2.66 -7.57
C ARG A 221 16.41 1.90 -6.45
N LEU A 222 15.84 0.80 -5.98
CA LEU A 222 16.37 0.02 -4.88
C LEU A 222 17.16 -1.21 -5.34
N ARG A 223 17.22 -1.45 -6.64
CA ARG A 223 18.17 -2.38 -7.25
C ARG A 223 19.58 -1.80 -7.13
N LYS A 224 20.28 -2.13 -6.04
CA LYS A 224 21.71 -1.83 -5.90
C LYS A 224 22.58 -2.86 -6.61
N SER A 225 22.06 -4.05 -6.86
CA SER A 225 22.73 -5.17 -7.50
C SER A 225 21.72 -5.98 -8.30
N GLU A 226 22.16 -6.63 -9.35
CA GLU A 226 21.40 -7.68 -10.02
C GLU A 226 21.61 -8.99 -9.27
N LYS A 227 20.54 -9.77 -9.10
CA LYS A 227 20.58 -11.07 -8.45
C LYS A 227 20.22 -12.18 -9.44
N ILE A 228 20.97 -13.25 -9.40
CA ILE A 228 20.73 -14.44 -10.21
C ILE A 228 20.60 -15.63 -9.27
N SER A 229 19.51 -16.39 -9.40
CA SER A 229 19.36 -17.68 -8.75
C SER A 229 19.95 -18.75 -9.65
N VAL A 230 20.82 -19.59 -9.10
CA VAL A 230 21.48 -20.68 -9.78
C VAL A 230 21.22 -21.98 -9.04
N THR A 231 20.62 -22.96 -9.72
CA THR A 231 20.34 -24.29 -9.18
C THR A 231 21.22 -25.33 -9.88
N LEU A 232 21.91 -26.14 -9.11
CA LEU A 232 22.89 -27.13 -9.59
C LEU A 232 22.50 -28.54 -9.19
N LYS A 233 22.86 -29.54 -10.02
CA LYS A 233 22.59 -30.93 -9.77
C LYS A 233 23.47 -31.51 -8.65
N ALA A 234 24.77 -31.18 -8.67
CA ALA A 234 25.77 -31.70 -7.76
C ALA A 234 26.69 -30.57 -7.25
N PRO A 235 26.16 -29.67 -6.36
CA PRO A 235 26.96 -28.57 -5.83
C PRO A 235 28.05 -29.08 -4.87
N PRO A 236 29.23 -28.44 -4.84
CA PRO A 236 30.24 -28.72 -3.82
C PRO A 236 29.83 -28.14 -2.45
N VAL A 237 30.41 -28.66 -1.37
CA VAL A 237 30.12 -28.19 0.01
C VAL A 237 30.42 -26.69 0.18
N ASN A 238 31.43 -26.16 -0.51
CA ASN A 238 31.85 -24.75 -0.45
C ASN A 238 31.37 -23.94 -1.68
N LEU A 239 30.17 -24.20 -2.15
CA LEU A 239 29.59 -23.61 -3.37
C LEU A 239 29.69 -22.08 -3.42
N ALA A 240 29.39 -21.41 -2.29
CA ALA A 240 29.42 -19.94 -2.21
C ALA A 240 30.84 -19.37 -2.36
N GLU A 241 31.83 -20.05 -1.83
CA GLU A 241 33.26 -19.64 -1.94
C GLU A 241 33.75 -19.79 -3.38
N ARG A 242 33.39 -20.90 -4.01
CA ARG A 242 33.80 -21.20 -5.38
C ARG A 242 33.22 -20.20 -6.40
N PHE A 243 31.96 -19.79 -6.24
CA PHE A 243 31.41 -18.77 -7.12
C PHE A 243 32.04 -17.38 -6.95
N ARG A 244 32.64 -17.06 -5.79
CA ARG A 244 33.38 -15.79 -5.62
C ARG A 244 34.64 -15.69 -6.50
N GLU A 245 35.11 -16.81 -7.05
CA GLU A 245 36.23 -16.85 -8.02
C GLU A 245 35.82 -16.28 -9.38
N VAL A 246 34.51 -16.19 -9.69
CA VAL A 246 34.00 -15.66 -10.98
C VAL A 246 34.05 -14.14 -10.97
N PRO A 247 34.72 -13.49 -11.94
CA PRO A 247 34.84 -12.05 -12.00
C PRO A 247 33.49 -11.32 -12.13
N GLY A 248 33.24 -10.36 -11.24
CA GLY A 248 32.04 -9.55 -11.25
C GLY A 248 30.95 -9.99 -10.29
N ILE A 249 31.17 -11.05 -9.53
CA ILE A 249 30.35 -11.44 -8.40
C ILE A 249 30.75 -10.59 -7.20
N GLU A 250 29.78 -9.92 -6.58
CA GLU A 250 29.99 -9.14 -5.35
C GLU A 250 29.68 -9.98 -4.12
N HIS A 251 28.53 -10.66 -4.13
CA HIS A 251 28.11 -11.50 -3.02
C HIS A 251 27.49 -12.80 -3.51
N VAL A 252 27.67 -13.87 -2.74
CA VAL A 252 27.00 -15.15 -2.91
C VAL A 252 26.28 -15.50 -1.63
N LEU A 253 24.97 -15.68 -1.71
CA LEU A 253 24.09 -15.98 -0.59
C LEU A 253 23.60 -17.44 -0.72
N THR A 254 23.73 -18.21 0.34
CA THR A 254 23.14 -19.55 0.41
C THR A 254 21.65 -19.45 0.68
N THR A 255 20.87 -20.37 0.08
CA THR A 255 19.45 -20.50 0.34
C THR A 255 19.17 -21.67 1.31
N ALA A 256 17.90 -21.88 1.65
CA ALA A 256 17.49 -23.05 2.42
C ALA A 256 17.70 -24.38 1.64
N ASP A 257 17.71 -24.29 0.31
CA ASP A 257 18.03 -25.40 -0.58
C ASP A 257 19.56 -25.44 -0.84
N PRO A 258 20.28 -26.49 -0.43
CA PRO A 258 21.73 -26.61 -0.64
C PRO A 258 22.14 -26.66 -2.11
N HIS A 259 21.21 -26.94 -3.02
CA HIS A 259 21.43 -26.97 -4.46
C HIS A 259 21.29 -25.60 -5.13
N THR A 260 20.79 -24.59 -4.42
CA THR A 260 20.47 -23.26 -4.98
C THR A 260 21.27 -22.18 -4.26
N VAL A 261 21.88 -21.28 -5.03
CA VAL A 261 22.53 -20.07 -4.52
C VAL A 261 21.97 -18.83 -5.20
N LEU A 262 22.00 -17.71 -4.48
CA LEU A 262 21.74 -16.38 -5.03
C LEU A 262 23.06 -15.64 -5.22
N ILE A 263 23.37 -15.24 -6.44
CA ILE A 263 24.57 -14.50 -6.81
C ILE A 263 24.19 -13.04 -7.04
N GLU A 264 24.89 -12.14 -6.38
CA GLU A 264 24.71 -10.69 -6.55
C GLU A 264 25.88 -10.12 -7.37
N CYS A 265 25.57 -9.28 -8.36
CA CYS A 265 26.53 -8.56 -9.20
C CYS A 265 26.16 -7.09 -9.34
N ALA A 266 27.10 -6.27 -9.79
CA ALA A 266 26.91 -4.85 -9.99
C ALA A 266 25.80 -4.59 -11.05
N LEU A 267 25.06 -3.49 -10.87
CA LEU A 267 24.04 -3.07 -11.82
C LEU A 267 24.60 -2.89 -13.23
N GLY A 268 23.88 -3.40 -14.22
CA GLY A 268 24.23 -3.26 -15.64
C GLY A 268 25.32 -4.24 -16.11
N ARG A 269 25.76 -5.17 -15.28
CA ARG A 269 26.71 -6.22 -15.66
C ARG A 269 26.03 -7.58 -15.73
N ASP A 270 25.80 -8.08 -16.93
CA ASP A 270 25.29 -9.43 -17.13
C ASP A 270 26.41 -10.46 -16.97
N ILE A 271 26.40 -11.19 -15.86
CA ILE A 271 27.38 -12.23 -15.53
C ILE A 271 26.86 -13.65 -15.79
N ARG A 272 25.67 -13.78 -16.38
CA ARG A 272 24.99 -15.09 -16.55
C ARG A 272 25.85 -16.04 -17.39
N GLU A 273 26.49 -15.56 -18.43
CA GLU A 273 27.36 -16.39 -19.28
C GLU A 273 28.58 -16.90 -18.51
N ASP A 274 29.25 -16.02 -17.74
CA ASP A 274 30.42 -16.40 -16.97
C ASP A 274 30.09 -17.42 -15.87
N VAL A 275 28.97 -17.20 -15.17
CA VAL A 275 28.46 -18.13 -14.15
C VAL A 275 28.09 -19.48 -14.76
N ALA A 276 27.42 -19.50 -15.92
CA ALA A 276 27.08 -20.73 -16.61
C ALA A 276 28.32 -21.49 -17.06
N ARG A 277 29.26 -20.80 -17.70
CA ARG A 277 30.53 -21.40 -18.17
C ARG A 277 31.33 -21.95 -17.00
N PHE A 278 31.39 -21.27 -15.87
CA PHE A 278 32.07 -21.73 -14.68
C PHE A 278 31.40 -23.00 -14.11
N ALA A 279 30.08 -23.00 -13.91
CA ALA A 279 29.36 -24.14 -13.37
C ALA A 279 29.47 -25.40 -14.26
N VAL A 280 29.39 -25.22 -15.56
CA VAL A 280 29.56 -26.30 -16.56
C VAL A 280 30.99 -26.82 -16.57
N GLY A 281 31.98 -25.91 -16.54
CA GLY A 281 33.41 -26.28 -16.49
C GLY A 281 33.82 -27.09 -15.25
N GLN A 282 33.11 -26.89 -14.14
CA GLN A 282 33.31 -27.64 -12.89
C GLN A 282 32.47 -28.92 -12.83
N ASN A 283 31.71 -29.27 -13.87
CA ASN A 283 30.81 -30.44 -13.93
C ASN A 283 29.74 -30.47 -12.83
N TRP A 284 29.28 -29.31 -12.32
CA TRP A 284 28.26 -29.25 -11.26
C TRP A 284 26.83 -29.52 -11.78
N GLY A 285 26.63 -29.54 -13.10
CA GLY A 285 25.34 -29.77 -13.71
C GLY A 285 24.35 -28.59 -13.45
N LEU A 286 24.43 -27.56 -14.30
CA LEU A 286 23.49 -26.42 -14.22
C LEU A 286 22.07 -26.89 -14.58
N LEU A 287 21.14 -26.77 -13.65
CA LEU A 287 19.73 -27.14 -13.81
C LEU A 287 18.86 -25.94 -14.13
N GLU A 288 19.05 -24.83 -13.42
CA GLU A 288 18.28 -23.61 -13.63
C GLU A 288 19.17 -22.38 -13.40
N MET A 289 18.95 -21.34 -14.19
CA MET A 289 19.48 -20.02 -13.96
C MET A 289 18.41 -18.99 -14.31
N LYS A 290 18.03 -18.17 -13.34
CA LYS A 290 17.02 -17.13 -13.56
C LYS A 290 17.41 -15.83 -12.85
N PRO A 291 17.12 -14.66 -13.45
CA PRO A 291 17.25 -13.40 -12.75
C PRO A 291 16.23 -13.36 -11.61
N VAL A 292 16.69 -12.95 -10.43
CA VAL A 292 15.83 -12.66 -9.27
C VAL A 292 15.69 -11.17 -9.18
N SER A 293 14.56 -10.65 -9.62
CA SER A 293 14.23 -9.26 -9.41
C SER A 293 13.97 -9.05 -7.92
N MET A 294 14.56 -7.99 -7.37
CA MET A 294 14.19 -7.51 -6.04
C MET A 294 12.68 -7.25 -6.07
N THR A 295 11.94 -7.93 -5.23
CA THR A 295 10.51 -7.69 -5.13
C THR A 295 10.27 -6.35 -4.43
N LEU A 296 9.13 -5.72 -4.68
CA LEU A 296 8.74 -4.54 -3.92
C LEU A 296 8.57 -4.85 -2.42
N GLU A 297 8.33 -6.12 -2.04
CA GLU A 297 8.36 -6.57 -0.66
C GLU A 297 9.76 -6.41 -0.03
N ASP A 298 10.81 -6.78 -0.75
CA ASP A 298 12.21 -6.57 -0.28
C ASP A 298 12.52 -5.08 -0.12
N VAL A 299 11.97 -4.27 -1.03
CA VAL A 299 12.04 -2.81 -0.99
C VAL A 299 11.34 -2.27 0.26
N PHE A 300 10.12 -2.70 0.47
CA PHE A 300 9.30 -2.29 1.61
C PHE A 300 9.95 -2.68 2.93
N LEU A 301 10.42 -3.92 3.05
CA LEU A 301 11.15 -4.41 4.24
C LEU A 301 12.42 -3.59 4.49
N LYS A 302 13.22 -3.29 3.47
CA LYS A 302 14.43 -2.48 3.63
C LYS A 302 14.16 -1.04 4.06
N LEU A 303 13.07 -0.44 3.57
CA LEU A 303 12.69 0.93 3.94
C LEU A 303 12.07 1.00 5.34
N THR A 304 11.42 -0.08 5.78
CA THR A 304 10.76 -0.13 7.10
C THR A 304 11.66 -0.63 8.22
N GLN A 305 12.73 -1.41 7.93
CA GLN A 305 13.68 -1.93 8.93
C GLN A 305 14.79 -0.96 9.32
N ARG A 306 15.09 0.08 8.53
CA ARG A 306 16.22 1.01 8.77
C ARG A 306 16.08 1.92 10.00
N GLU A 307 14.94 2.00 10.64
CA GLU A 307 14.71 2.86 11.81
C GLU A 307 14.73 2.12 13.15
N ASP A 308 14.86 0.78 13.17
CA ASP A 308 14.98 0.01 14.42
C ASP A 308 16.43 -0.08 14.98
N GLU A 309 17.42 0.48 14.30
CA GLU A 309 18.75 0.65 14.88
C GLU A 309 18.76 1.89 15.80
N PRO A 310 18.99 1.72 17.14
CA PRO A 310 19.15 2.85 18.03
C PRO A 310 20.35 3.70 17.58
N PRO A 311 20.32 5.03 17.72
CA PRO A 311 21.43 5.89 17.36
C PRO A 311 22.69 5.42 18.11
N LYS A 312 23.74 5.09 17.35
CA LYS A 312 25.04 4.76 17.92
C LYS A 312 25.43 5.88 18.88
N SER A 313 25.47 5.56 20.16
CA SER A 313 25.98 6.46 21.18
C SER A 313 27.43 6.79 20.82
N ASN A 314 27.68 8.05 20.43
CA ASN A 314 29.03 8.59 20.45
C ASN A 314 29.48 8.67 21.90
N ASP A 315 30.13 7.60 22.36
CA ASP A 315 30.97 7.63 23.56
C ASP A 315 32.19 8.51 23.26
N THR A 316 32.03 9.79 23.47
CA THR A 316 33.15 10.68 23.72
C THR A 316 33.44 10.65 25.20
N THR A 317 34.33 9.81 25.58
CA THR A 317 35.04 9.83 26.88
C THR A 317 35.70 11.21 27.04
N PRO A 318 35.41 11.99 28.06
CA PRO A 318 36.30 13.07 28.46
C PRO A 318 37.42 12.46 29.30
N GLY A 319 38.65 12.57 28.79
CA GLY A 319 39.84 12.25 29.51
C GLY A 319 39.98 12.99 30.83
N GLU A 320 40.49 12.28 31.78
CA GLU A 320 41.04 12.80 33.02
C GLU A 320 42.08 13.90 32.75
N HIS A 321 41.99 15.00 33.46
CA HIS A 321 43.17 15.73 33.95
C HIS A 321 42.82 16.58 35.18
N HIS A 322 43.46 16.19 36.29
CA HIS A 322 43.84 16.92 37.52
C HIS A 322 42.74 17.49 38.39
#